data_4726a95ed2a83f27cc15b9376642b897
#
_entry.id   4726a95ed2a83f27cc15b9376642b897
#
_cell.length_a   1.000
_cell.length_b   1.000
_cell.length_c   1.000
_cell.angle_alpha   90.00
_cell.angle_beta   90.00
_cell.angle_gamma   90.00
#
_symmetry.space_group_name_H-M   'P 1'
#
loop_
_entity.id
_entity.type
_entity.pdbx_description
1 polymer ?
#
loop_
_entity_poly.entity_id
_entity_poly.type
_entity_poly.pdbx_seq_one_letter_code
_entity_poly.pdbx_strand_id
1 'polypeptide(L)'
;MDANLWLWVGQILLALAFLSVAYGHALGFEAWSVRPGFGWMTAVGRNNMRVIGGLELLGSVGLILPAVTGVLLWLTPVAATCLAVLMALSVIFHARRHGEGASIVLNLILGLIAILVAYGRFVVAPL
;
A
#
# COMPACT_ATOMS: atom_id res chain seq x y z
N MET A 1 -3.90 -13.21 -22.46
CA MET A 1 -3.76 -11.83 -21.97
C MET A 1 -2.32 -11.61 -21.56
N ASP A 2 -1.76 -10.47 -21.93
CA ASP A 2 -0.36 -10.14 -21.72
C ASP A 2 -0.08 -9.90 -20.22
N ALA A 3 1.04 -10.44 -19.71
CA ALA A 3 1.48 -10.23 -18.33
C ALA A 3 1.62 -8.75 -17.98
N ASN A 4 2.06 -7.93 -18.94
CA ASN A 4 2.17 -6.49 -18.75
C ASN A 4 0.82 -5.83 -18.43
N LEU A 5 -0.26 -6.24 -19.09
CA LEU A 5 -1.60 -5.72 -18.82
C LEU A 5 -2.05 -6.04 -17.39
N TRP A 6 -1.83 -7.28 -16.93
CA TRP A 6 -2.18 -7.66 -15.56
C TRP A 6 -1.37 -6.91 -14.51
N LEU A 7 -0.10 -6.65 -14.79
CA LEU A 7 0.74 -5.84 -13.91
C LEU A 7 0.27 -4.39 -13.84
N TRP A 8 -0.17 -3.81 -14.95
CA TRP A 8 -0.79 -2.48 -14.95
C TRP A 8 -2.09 -2.45 -14.14
N VAL A 9 -2.93 -3.46 -14.27
CA VAL A 9 -4.16 -3.58 -13.45
C VAL A 9 -3.79 -3.60 -11.97
N GLY A 10 -2.82 -4.45 -11.57
CA GLY A 10 -2.35 -4.53 -10.19
C GLY A 10 -1.77 -3.20 -9.67
N GLN A 11 -0.96 -2.52 -10.49
CA GLN A 11 -0.38 -1.21 -10.12
C GLN A 11 -1.46 -0.15 -9.89
N ILE A 12 -2.44 -0.07 -10.79
CA ILE A 12 -3.53 0.91 -10.68
C ILE A 12 -4.40 0.61 -9.46
N LEU A 13 -4.77 -0.65 -9.22
CA LEU A 13 -5.56 -1.04 -8.05
C LEU A 13 -4.83 -0.71 -6.76
N LEU A 14 -3.54 -1.04 -6.66
CA LEU A 14 -2.72 -0.71 -5.49
C LEU A 14 -2.62 0.81 -5.30
N ALA A 15 -2.32 1.55 -6.36
CA ALA A 15 -2.16 2.99 -6.29
C ALA A 15 -3.45 3.68 -5.79
N LEU A 16 -4.60 3.28 -6.31
CA LEU A 16 -5.89 3.81 -5.88
C LEU A 16 -6.21 3.43 -4.42
N ALA A 17 -5.96 2.17 -4.04
CA ALA A 17 -6.19 1.70 -2.68
C ALA A 17 -5.34 2.49 -1.67
N PHE A 18 -4.03 2.58 -1.91
CA PHE A 18 -3.12 3.29 -1.00
C PHE A 18 -3.32 4.80 -1.02
N LEU A 19 -3.65 5.40 -2.16
CA LEU A 19 -3.96 6.83 -2.23
C LEU A 19 -5.19 7.16 -1.38
N SER A 20 -6.22 6.33 -1.41
CA SER A 20 -7.45 6.53 -0.64
C SER A 20 -7.21 6.47 0.87
N VAL A 21 -6.43 5.48 1.34
CA VAL A 21 -6.14 5.36 2.78
C VAL A 21 -5.07 6.34 3.25
N ALA A 22 -4.14 6.74 2.40
CA ALA A 22 -3.10 7.71 2.72
C ALA A 22 -3.67 9.04 3.19
N TYR A 23 -4.75 9.50 2.56
CA TYR A 23 -5.45 10.71 3.00
C TYR A 23 -5.95 10.59 4.44
N GLY A 24 -6.66 9.51 4.76
CA GLY A 24 -7.19 9.28 6.11
C GLY A 24 -6.08 9.12 7.16
N HIS A 25 -5.02 8.43 6.81
CA HIS A 25 -3.89 8.18 7.71
C HIS A 25 -3.06 9.46 7.96
N ALA A 26 -2.76 10.21 6.91
CA ALA A 26 -1.91 11.40 7.02
C ALA A 26 -2.64 12.65 7.51
N LEU A 27 -3.85 12.89 6.99
CA LEU A 27 -4.57 14.15 7.19
C LEU A 27 -5.91 13.99 7.92
N GLY A 28 -6.52 12.81 7.86
CA GLY A 28 -7.85 12.53 8.38
C GLY A 28 -7.87 11.82 9.73
N PHE A 29 -6.79 11.83 10.50
CA PHE A 29 -6.65 11.06 11.74
C PHE A 29 -7.83 11.27 12.70
N GLU A 30 -8.21 12.51 12.97
CA GLU A 30 -9.31 12.84 13.90
C GLU A 30 -10.64 12.22 13.49
N ALA A 31 -10.97 12.33 12.20
CA ALA A 31 -12.23 11.83 11.68
C ALA A 31 -12.25 10.30 11.50
N TRP A 32 -11.10 9.71 11.15
CA TRP A 32 -11.02 8.29 10.84
C TRP A 32 -10.86 7.43 12.08
N SER A 33 -10.06 7.86 13.06
CA SER A 33 -9.78 7.07 14.26
C SER A 33 -11.03 6.78 15.11
N VAL A 34 -12.09 7.57 14.96
CA VAL A 34 -13.36 7.38 15.67
C VAL A 34 -14.36 6.50 14.90
N ARG A 35 -14.06 6.14 13.66
CA ARG A 35 -14.92 5.26 12.87
C ARG A 35 -14.87 3.83 13.39
N PRO A 36 -15.98 3.07 13.30
CA PRO A 36 -15.97 1.65 13.60
C PRO A 36 -14.90 0.90 12.78
N GLY A 37 -14.07 0.10 13.44
CA GLY A 37 -12.99 -0.64 12.79
C GLY A 37 -11.67 0.12 12.60
N PHE A 38 -11.62 1.42 12.94
CA PHE A 38 -10.41 2.25 12.80
C PHE A 38 -9.78 2.67 14.14
N GLY A 39 -10.29 2.19 15.27
CA GLY A 39 -9.76 2.53 16.59
C GLY A 39 -8.29 2.17 16.80
N TRP A 40 -7.75 1.24 16.03
CA TRP A 40 -6.33 0.89 16.02
C TRP A 40 -5.40 2.07 15.67
N MET A 41 -5.90 3.07 14.96
CA MET A 41 -5.13 4.27 14.63
C MET A 41 -4.67 5.04 15.87
N THR A 42 -5.46 5.02 16.93
CA THR A 42 -5.08 5.67 18.21
C THR A 42 -3.93 4.94 18.89
N ALA A 43 -3.85 3.61 18.75
CA ALA A 43 -2.74 2.82 19.29
C ALA A 43 -1.43 3.09 18.54
N VAL A 44 -1.50 3.36 17.25
CA VAL A 44 -0.34 3.76 16.43
C VAL A 44 0.10 5.18 16.74
N GLY A 45 -0.86 6.09 16.93
CA GLY A 45 -0.64 7.50 17.23
C GLY A 45 -0.58 8.40 15.99
N ARG A 46 -0.96 9.65 16.16
CA ARG A 46 -1.10 10.62 15.07
C ARG A 46 0.18 10.80 14.22
N ASN A 47 1.32 10.98 14.88
CA ASN A 47 2.58 11.27 14.19
C ASN A 47 3.03 10.05 13.36
N ASN A 48 2.91 8.85 13.92
CA ASN A 48 3.23 7.62 13.20
C ASN A 48 2.26 7.39 12.04
N MET A 49 0.98 7.71 12.22
CA MET A 49 0.00 7.63 11.14
C MET A 49 0.30 8.60 10.00
N ARG A 50 0.81 9.79 10.30
CA ARG A 50 1.29 10.73 9.25
C ARG A 50 2.46 10.16 8.45
N VAL A 51 3.40 9.53 9.12
CA VAL A 51 4.52 8.85 8.46
C VAL A 51 4.03 7.72 7.57
N ILE A 52 3.14 6.86 8.09
CA ILE A 52 2.56 5.75 7.35
C ILE A 52 1.79 6.27 6.13
N GLY A 53 0.92 7.23 6.30
CA GLY A 53 0.17 7.85 5.19
C GLY A 53 1.08 8.51 4.15
N GLY A 54 2.18 9.14 4.59
CA GLY A 54 3.22 9.68 3.71
C GLY A 54 3.91 8.60 2.88
N LEU A 55 4.25 7.46 3.49
CA LEU A 55 4.83 6.30 2.80
C LEU A 55 3.86 5.67 1.81
N GLU A 56 2.58 5.57 2.18
CA GLU A 56 1.52 5.09 1.28
C GLU A 56 1.33 5.99 0.07
N LEU A 57 1.37 7.31 0.26
CA LEU A 57 1.30 8.29 -0.82
C LEU A 57 2.51 8.18 -1.75
N LEU A 58 3.72 8.13 -1.19
CA LEU A 58 4.94 7.97 -1.98
C LEU A 58 4.95 6.65 -2.74
N GLY A 59 4.47 5.56 -2.11
CA GLY A 59 4.29 4.27 -2.76
C GLY A 59 3.33 4.33 -3.92
N SER A 60 2.17 4.98 -3.75
CA SER A 60 1.16 5.15 -4.81
C SER A 60 1.72 5.92 -6.00
N VAL A 61 2.42 7.02 -5.74
CA VAL A 61 3.08 7.83 -6.78
C VAL A 61 4.18 7.00 -7.47
N GLY A 62 4.98 6.29 -6.69
CA GLY A 62 6.08 5.44 -7.19
C GLY A 62 5.62 4.26 -8.04
N LEU A 63 4.39 3.77 -7.85
CA LEU A 63 3.80 2.72 -8.69
C LEU A 63 3.46 3.21 -10.10
N ILE A 64 3.06 4.46 -10.24
CA ILE A 64 2.45 4.98 -11.48
C ILE A 64 3.37 5.95 -12.19
N LEU A 65 3.88 6.97 -11.51
CA LEU A 65 4.57 8.09 -12.14
C LEU A 65 5.83 7.65 -12.93
N PRO A 66 6.73 6.80 -12.40
CA PRO A 66 7.88 6.33 -13.18
C PRO A 66 7.46 5.55 -14.42
N ALA A 67 6.45 4.68 -14.29
CA ALA A 67 5.96 3.85 -15.37
C ALA A 67 5.31 4.65 -16.51
N VAL A 68 4.61 5.75 -16.17
CA VAL A 68 3.95 6.62 -17.15
C VAL A 68 4.92 7.58 -17.83
N THR A 69 5.87 8.11 -17.06
CA THR A 69 6.84 9.10 -17.58
C THR A 69 8.04 8.48 -18.29
N GLY A 70 8.31 7.20 -18.05
CA GLY A 70 9.52 6.55 -18.55
C GLY A 70 10.80 6.95 -17.80
N VAL A 71 10.68 7.70 -16.70
CA VAL A 71 11.81 8.18 -15.92
C VAL A 71 11.94 7.37 -14.63
N LEU A 72 13.16 6.92 -14.32
CA LEU A 72 13.45 6.12 -13.12
C LEU A 72 12.53 4.89 -12.97
N LEU A 73 12.39 4.14 -14.05
CA LEU A 73 11.46 2.98 -14.14
C LEU A 73 11.66 1.95 -13.03
N TRP A 74 12.89 1.83 -12.50
CA TRP A 74 13.22 0.95 -11.38
C TRP A 74 12.50 1.31 -10.07
N LEU A 75 12.01 2.54 -9.93
CA LEU A 75 11.24 2.95 -8.74
C LEU A 75 9.89 2.22 -8.65
N THR A 76 9.28 1.83 -9.74
CA THR A 76 7.99 1.13 -9.73
C THR A 76 8.06 -0.20 -8.95
N PRO A 77 8.95 -1.15 -9.29
CA PRO A 77 9.07 -2.37 -8.49
C PRO A 77 9.60 -2.12 -7.07
N VAL A 78 10.44 -1.11 -6.87
CA VAL A 78 10.88 -0.72 -5.52
C VAL A 78 9.72 -0.20 -4.69
N ALA A 79 8.87 0.67 -5.22
CA ALA A 79 7.66 1.14 -4.54
C ALA A 79 6.73 -0.02 -4.16
N ALA A 80 6.50 -0.95 -5.10
CA ALA A 80 5.71 -2.15 -4.82
C ALA A 80 6.32 -3.01 -3.69
N THR A 81 7.64 -3.16 -3.66
CA THR A 81 8.34 -3.88 -2.60
C THR A 81 8.16 -3.18 -1.24
N CYS A 82 8.33 -1.86 -1.19
CA CYS A 82 8.15 -1.09 0.04
C CYS A 82 6.70 -1.20 0.56
N LEU A 83 5.71 -1.15 -0.32
CA LEU A 83 4.31 -1.33 0.07
C LEU A 83 4.03 -2.76 0.56
N ALA A 84 4.65 -3.78 -0.04
CA ALA A 84 4.55 -5.15 0.44
C ALA A 84 5.11 -5.30 1.86
N VAL A 85 6.27 -4.70 2.15
CA VAL A 85 6.86 -4.68 3.50
C VAL A 85 5.95 -3.95 4.47
N LEU A 86 5.40 -2.80 4.09
CA LEU A 86 4.45 -2.06 4.91
C LEU A 86 3.22 -2.91 5.25
N MET A 87 2.68 -3.65 4.29
CA MET A 87 1.55 -4.55 4.52
C MET A 87 1.90 -5.73 5.42
N ALA A 88 3.10 -6.30 5.29
CA ALA A 88 3.57 -7.35 6.18
C ALA A 88 3.66 -6.87 7.63
N LEU A 89 4.21 -5.69 7.85
CA LEU A 89 4.27 -5.07 9.18
C LEU A 89 2.88 -4.77 9.72
N SER A 90 1.98 -4.33 8.88
CA SER A 90 0.57 -4.05 9.22
C SER A 90 -0.17 -5.33 9.63
N VAL A 91 0.03 -6.43 8.91
CA VAL A 91 -0.53 -7.74 9.28
C VAL A 91 -0.03 -8.17 10.66
N ILE A 92 1.26 -8.04 10.93
CA ILE A 92 1.85 -8.38 12.24
C ILE A 92 1.23 -7.52 13.35
N PHE A 93 1.06 -6.22 13.12
CA PHE A 93 0.44 -5.30 14.07
C PHE A 93 -1.00 -5.71 14.38
N HIS A 94 -1.83 -5.92 13.35
CA HIS A 94 -3.24 -6.30 13.54
C HIS A 94 -3.40 -7.71 14.12
N ALA A 95 -2.51 -8.64 13.80
CA ALA A 95 -2.55 -10.01 14.33
C ALA A 95 -2.28 -10.08 15.85
N ARG A 96 -1.59 -9.09 16.40
CA ARG A 96 -1.35 -8.96 17.84
C ARG A 96 -2.51 -8.32 18.61
N ARG A 97 -3.54 -7.88 17.90
CA ARG A 97 -4.73 -7.22 18.44
C ARG A 97 -5.95 -8.09 18.19
N HIS A 98 -6.85 -8.14 19.16
CA HIS A 98 -8.08 -8.94 19.03
C HIS A 98 -9.15 -8.18 18.22
N GLY A 99 -9.91 -8.93 17.42
CA GLY A 99 -11.07 -8.39 16.69
C GLY A 99 -10.74 -7.61 15.42
N GLU A 100 -9.51 -7.67 14.92
CA GLU A 100 -9.07 -6.93 13.73
C GLU A 100 -8.86 -7.83 12.49
N GLY A 101 -9.60 -8.92 12.38
CA GLY A 101 -9.48 -9.89 11.29
C GLY A 101 -9.73 -9.29 9.89
N ALA A 102 -10.67 -8.36 9.77
CA ALA A 102 -10.93 -7.69 8.49
C ALA A 102 -9.72 -6.88 8.00
N SER A 103 -9.03 -6.19 8.91
CA SER A 103 -7.79 -5.47 8.59
C SER A 103 -6.67 -6.41 8.16
N ILE A 104 -6.54 -7.56 8.84
CA ILE A 104 -5.56 -8.59 8.47
C ILE A 104 -5.81 -9.08 7.05
N VAL A 105 -7.04 -9.44 6.72
CA VAL A 105 -7.41 -9.95 5.38
C VAL A 105 -7.13 -8.90 4.31
N LEU A 106 -7.53 -7.65 4.52
CA LEU A 106 -7.30 -6.57 3.56
C LEU A 106 -5.79 -6.35 3.33
N ASN A 107 -5.01 -6.30 4.40
CA ASN A 107 -3.56 -6.09 4.29
C ASN A 107 -2.85 -7.28 3.64
N LEU A 108 -3.32 -8.50 3.85
CA LEU A 108 -2.82 -9.69 3.15
C LEU A 108 -3.09 -9.62 1.65
N ILE A 109 -4.30 -9.22 1.24
CA ILE A 109 -4.67 -9.07 -0.18
C ILE A 109 -3.80 -7.99 -0.83
N LEU A 110 -3.71 -6.81 -0.24
CA LEU A 110 -2.90 -5.71 -0.77
C LEU A 110 -1.41 -6.07 -0.82
N GLY A 111 -0.92 -6.74 0.23
CA GLY A 111 0.46 -7.22 0.28
C GLY A 111 0.77 -8.24 -0.80
N LEU A 112 -0.13 -9.18 -1.04
CA LEU A 112 0.03 -10.18 -2.11
C LEU A 112 0.07 -9.52 -3.50
N ILE A 113 -0.85 -8.60 -3.77
CA ILE A 113 -0.84 -7.85 -5.04
C ILE A 113 0.47 -7.06 -5.19
N ALA A 114 0.94 -6.44 -4.12
CA ALA A 114 2.20 -5.70 -4.14
C ALA A 114 3.41 -6.61 -4.44
N ILE A 115 3.46 -7.81 -3.87
CA ILE A 115 4.49 -8.81 -4.17
C ILE A 115 4.44 -9.24 -5.64
N LEU A 116 3.24 -9.51 -6.16
CA LEU A 116 3.06 -9.90 -7.56
C LEU A 116 3.50 -8.79 -8.52
N VAL A 117 3.17 -7.54 -8.21
CA VAL A 117 3.63 -6.38 -9.01
C VAL A 117 5.14 -6.22 -8.92
N ALA A 118 5.72 -6.30 -7.73
CA ALA A 118 7.17 -6.19 -7.54
C ALA A 118 7.91 -7.27 -8.35
N TYR A 119 7.55 -8.54 -8.15
CA TYR A 119 8.16 -9.65 -8.89
C TYR A 119 7.93 -9.50 -10.40
N GLY A 120 6.70 -9.21 -10.80
CA GLY A 120 6.36 -9.04 -12.21
C GLY A 120 7.16 -7.94 -12.89
N ARG A 121 7.38 -6.82 -12.23
CA ARG A 121 8.14 -5.67 -12.77
C ARG A 121 9.64 -5.83 -12.67
N PHE A 122 10.15 -6.64 -11.75
CA PHE A 122 11.58 -6.97 -11.73
C PHE A 122 11.96 -8.04 -12.74
N VAL A 123 11.09 -9.04 -12.96
CA VAL A 123 11.49 -10.30 -13.61
C VAL A 123 10.67 -10.63 -14.86
N VAL A 124 9.34 -10.50 -14.80
CA VAL A 124 8.45 -11.04 -15.85
C VAL A 124 8.26 -10.07 -17.01
N ALA A 125 7.93 -8.84 -16.70
CA ALA A 125 7.71 -7.77 -17.67
C ALA A 125 8.24 -6.44 -17.11
N PRO A 126 9.57 -6.25 -17.09
CA PRO A 126 10.17 -4.97 -16.72
C PRO A 126 9.64 -3.82 -17.57
N LEU A 127 9.65 -2.62 -17.00
CA LEU A 127 9.24 -1.38 -17.69
C LEU A 127 10.35 -0.86 -18.58
#